data_f2772a939b6ff1ca6eb206345ff87bf6
#
_entry.id   f2772a939b6ff1ca6eb206345ff87bf6
#
_cell.length_a   1.000
_cell.length_b   1.000
_cell.length_c   1.000
_cell.angle_alpha   90.00
_cell.angle_beta   90.00
_cell.angle_gamma   90.00
#
_symmetry.space_group_name_H-M   'P 1'
#
loop_
_entity.id
_entity.type
_entity.pdbx_description
1 polymer ?
#
loop_
_entity_poly.entity_id
_entity_poly.type
_entity_poly.pdbx_seq_one_letter_code
_entity_poly.pdbx_strand_id
1 'polypeptide(L)'
;PPRSTLFPYTTLFRSKVRFGNQESLEQVAARFASVAEVSYVQYNIHVRRIENRRPVPFDQVWGGDVQQTTRADELPFDDPKLNKQWHYINTGDQTLTSPVRAGADVDCKEAWKLCTGDPSIIVAVVDEGVMYSHEDLSANMWVNEAELDGQTGVDDDGNGYRDDIYGYNFVLNTGKITWTNPDDVGHGTHVAGTIAAVNNNGRGVCGIAGGSGSNDGVKIMSLQIFDGEDGATADATANAIRYAADNGALILQCSWGYDAGVFTSDSAWARACSAEKDAD
;
A
#
# COMPACT_ATOMS: atom_id res chain seq x y z
N PRO A 1 -8.63 23.24 11.35
CA PRO A 1 -8.02 24.46 10.84
C PRO A 1 -8.63 24.75 9.47
N PRO A 2 -8.80 26.06 9.09
CA PRO A 2 -9.34 26.40 7.80
C PRO A 2 -8.44 25.82 6.72
N ARG A 3 -9.04 25.14 5.74
CA ARG A 3 -8.36 24.71 4.52
C ARG A 3 -7.57 25.90 3.99
N SER A 4 -6.26 25.77 3.88
CA SER A 4 -5.44 26.83 3.35
C SER A 4 -5.82 27.01 1.88
N THR A 5 -6.52 28.08 1.60
CA THR A 5 -6.67 28.65 0.26
C THR A 5 -5.34 29.24 -0.19
N LEU A 6 -4.33 28.43 -0.18
CA LEU A 6 -3.02 28.74 -0.69
C LEU A 6 -2.67 27.69 -1.69
N PHE A 7 -3.06 27.98 -2.95
CA PHE A 7 -2.11 27.79 -4.05
C PHE A 7 -2.63 28.54 -5.27
N PRO A 8 -2.19 29.78 -5.47
CA PRO A 8 -2.13 30.31 -6.82
C PRO A 8 -0.84 29.79 -7.45
N TYR A 9 -0.63 28.50 -7.41
CA TYR A 9 0.35 27.88 -8.28
C TYR A 9 -0.40 27.51 -9.54
N THR A 10 0.11 28.04 -10.64
CA THR A 10 -0.16 27.64 -12.01
C THR A 10 -0.81 26.29 -12.04
N THR A 11 -2.10 26.30 -12.29
CA THR A 11 -2.89 25.08 -12.44
C THR A 11 -2.26 24.34 -13.58
N LEU A 12 -1.39 23.37 -13.29
CA LEU A 12 -0.91 22.42 -14.27
C LEU A 12 -2.12 21.58 -14.65
N PHE A 13 -2.79 21.99 -15.72
CA PHE A 13 -3.89 21.22 -16.29
C PHE A 13 -3.30 19.91 -16.81
N ARG A 14 -3.58 18.82 -16.13
CA ARG A 14 -3.32 17.49 -16.62
C ARG A 14 -4.52 17.05 -17.44
N SER A 15 -4.31 16.70 -18.69
CA SER A 15 -5.37 16.22 -19.57
C SER A 15 -5.02 14.83 -20.07
N LYS A 16 -5.92 13.87 -19.81
CA LYS A 16 -5.86 12.54 -20.40
C LYS A 16 -6.44 12.57 -21.78
N VAL A 17 -5.62 12.27 -22.80
CA VAL A 17 -6.05 12.23 -24.20
C VAL A 17 -6.28 10.79 -24.61
N ARG A 18 -7.50 10.49 -25.08
CA ARG A 18 -7.83 9.23 -25.75
C ARG A 18 -7.93 9.49 -27.26
N PHE A 19 -7.42 8.61 -28.08
CA PHE A 19 -7.45 8.71 -29.53
C PHE A 19 -7.73 7.35 -30.17
N GLY A 20 -8.18 7.38 -31.45
CA GLY A 20 -8.50 6.16 -32.19
C GLY A 20 -7.26 5.47 -32.75
N ASN A 21 -7.41 4.23 -33.19
CA ASN A 21 -6.36 3.31 -33.62
C ASN A 21 -5.66 3.70 -34.96
N GLN A 22 -5.90 4.88 -35.51
CA GLN A 22 -5.30 5.30 -36.80
C GLN A 22 -3.96 6.01 -36.66
N GLU A 23 -3.57 6.43 -35.47
CA GLU A 23 -2.29 7.08 -35.16
C GLU A 23 -1.52 6.26 -34.13
N SER A 24 -0.20 6.21 -34.25
CA SER A 24 0.62 5.60 -33.20
C SER A 24 0.73 6.51 -31.99
N LEU A 25 1.05 5.92 -30.81
CA LEU A 25 1.31 6.65 -29.57
C LEU A 25 2.38 7.72 -29.75
N GLU A 26 3.45 7.40 -30.50
CA GLU A 26 4.57 8.31 -30.78
C GLU A 26 4.13 9.50 -31.65
N GLN A 27 3.28 9.26 -32.65
CA GLN A 27 2.75 10.34 -33.54
C GLN A 27 1.87 11.30 -32.72
N VAL A 28 0.99 10.77 -31.87
CA VAL A 28 0.14 11.58 -31.00
C VAL A 28 0.97 12.36 -29.98
N ALA A 29 1.93 11.70 -29.31
CA ALA A 29 2.82 12.34 -28.36
C ALA A 29 3.63 13.48 -29.00
N ALA A 30 4.22 13.25 -30.20
CA ALA A 30 4.98 14.25 -30.93
C ALA A 30 4.11 15.47 -31.30
N ARG A 31 2.86 15.23 -31.72
CA ARG A 31 1.91 16.30 -32.04
C ARG A 31 1.60 17.17 -30.82
N PHE A 32 1.34 16.58 -29.66
CA PHE A 32 1.07 17.35 -28.44
C PHE A 32 2.33 18.03 -27.92
N ALA A 33 3.51 17.39 -28.00
CA ALA A 33 4.77 18.00 -27.60
C ALA A 33 5.16 19.24 -28.45
N SER A 34 4.57 19.40 -29.65
CA SER A 34 4.78 20.58 -30.50
C SER A 34 3.88 21.78 -30.16
N VAL A 35 2.91 21.62 -29.24
CA VAL A 35 2.00 22.68 -28.78
C VAL A 35 2.70 23.52 -27.71
N ALA A 36 2.77 24.84 -27.91
CA ALA A 36 3.55 25.73 -27.03
C ALA A 36 3.08 25.75 -25.56
N GLU A 37 1.81 25.48 -25.34
CA GLU A 37 1.19 25.43 -24.02
C GLU A 37 1.38 24.09 -23.30
N VAL A 38 1.94 23.10 -23.98
CA VAL A 38 2.19 21.77 -23.42
C VAL A 38 3.61 21.68 -22.91
N SER A 39 3.78 21.60 -21.60
CA SER A 39 5.09 21.52 -20.96
C SER A 39 5.79 20.18 -21.22
N TYR A 40 5.02 19.08 -21.18
CA TYR A 40 5.51 17.75 -21.53
C TYR A 40 4.36 16.81 -21.88
N VAL A 41 4.68 15.71 -22.55
CA VAL A 41 3.76 14.61 -22.86
C VAL A 41 4.39 13.31 -22.38
N GLN A 42 3.61 12.51 -21.67
CA GLN A 42 4.03 11.18 -21.23
C GLN A 42 2.96 10.15 -21.55
N TYR A 43 3.36 8.90 -21.65
CA TYR A 43 2.43 7.79 -21.75
C TYR A 43 1.79 7.51 -20.38
N ASN A 44 0.49 7.20 -20.38
CA ASN A 44 -0.21 6.75 -19.21
C ASN A 44 -0.06 5.23 -19.12
N ILE A 45 0.96 4.78 -18.44
CA ILE A 45 1.33 3.37 -18.30
C ILE A 45 0.66 2.77 -17.07
N HIS A 46 0.46 1.45 -17.08
CA HIS A 46 -0.05 0.71 -15.93
C HIS A 46 1.10 0.32 -14.99
N VAL A 47 0.86 0.44 -13.70
CA VAL A 47 1.73 -0.14 -12.67
C VAL A 47 1.57 -1.66 -12.63
N ARG A 48 2.57 -2.37 -12.13
CA ARG A 48 2.52 -3.80 -11.93
C ARG A 48 2.93 -4.16 -10.51
N ARG A 49 2.24 -5.17 -9.96
CA ARG A 49 2.62 -5.78 -8.69
C ARG A 49 4.00 -6.42 -8.82
N ILE A 50 4.86 -6.16 -7.83
CA ILE A 50 6.16 -6.84 -7.74
C ILE A 50 5.95 -8.16 -7.01
N GLU A 51 6.08 -9.26 -7.75
CA GLU A 51 6.06 -10.60 -7.18
C GLU A 51 7.49 -11.11 -6.98
N ASN A 52 7.80 -11.60 -5.80
CA ASN A 52 9.00 -12.38 -5.55
C ASN A 52 8.80 -13.77 -6.18
N ARG A 53 9.15 -13.91 -7.45
CA ARG A 53 8.92 -15.13 -8.22
C ARG A 53 9.75 -16.33 -7.76
N ARG A 54 10.79 -16.15 -6.94
CA ARG A 54 11.56 -17.25 -6.33
C ARG A 54 12.21 -16.78 -5.03
N PRO A 55 11.86 -17.39 -3.90
CA PRO A 55 12.69 -17.25 -2.72
C PRO A 55 14.09 -17.82 -3.05
N VAL A 56 15.11 -17.01 -2.83
CA VAL A 56 16.50 -17.50 -2.93
C VAL A 56 16.73 -18.40 -1.72
N PRO A 57 17.15 -19.66 -1.90
CA PRO A 57 17.46 -20.53 -0.78
C PRO A 57 18.51 -19.87 0.12
N PHE A 58 18.27 -19.88 1.43
CA PHE A 58 19.10 -19.17 2.41
C PHE A 58 20.57 -19.64 2.41
N ASP A 59 20.80 -20.91 2.13
CA ASP A 59 22.12 -21.53 2.00
C ASP A 59 22.98 -20.94 0.87
N GLN A 60 22.35 -20.31 -0.13
CA GLN A 60 23.06 -19.58 -1.19
C GLN A 60 23.47 -18.16 -0.80
N VAL A 61 22.93 -17.64 0.30
CA VAL A 61 23.19 -16.26 0.75
C VAL A 61 24.11 -16.22 1.98
N TRP A 62 24.00 -17.20 2.87
CA TRP A 62 24.67 -17.18 4.17
C TRP A 62 25.23 -18.56 4.56
N GLY A 63 26.42 -18.91 4.09
CA GLY A 63 27.12 -20.13 4.55
C GLY A 63 27.78 -19.92 5.90
N GLY A 64 27.41 -20.68 6.93
CA GLY A 64 28.09 -20.70 8.23
C GLY A 64 27.34 -21.49 9.31
N ASP A 65 28.06 -22.18 10.17
CA ASP A 65 27.52 -22.92 11.33
C ASP A 65 26.81 -21.99 12.31
N VAL A 66 25.55 -22.29 12.61
CA VAL A 66 24.71 -21.52 13.51
C VAL A 66 24.62 -22.20 14.87
N GLN A 67 25.09 -21.54 15.91
CA GLN A 67 24.83 -21.98 17.28
C GLN A 67 23.39 -21.55 17.69
N GLN A 68 22.57 -22.54 18.05
CA GLN A 68 21.26 -22.31 18.63
C GLN A 68 21.39 -21.69 20.03
N THR A 69 20.90 -20.48 20.21
CA THR A 69 20.61 -19.92 21.53
C THR A 69 19.13 -20.12 21.81
N THR A 70 18.81 -20.90 22.85
CA THR A 70 17.44 -21.11 23.29
C THR A 70 16.93 -19.83 23.97
N ARG A 71 16.12 -19.07 23.28
CA ARG A 71 15.34 -17.96 23.83
C ARG A 71 13.86 -18.40 23.89
N ALA A 72 13.56 -19.30 24.83
CA ALA A 72 12.17 -19.59 25.22
C ALA A 72 11.69 -18.46 26.14
N ASP A 73 11.51 -17.29 25.58
CA ASP A 73 10.86 -16.18 26.27
C ASP A 73 9.38 -16.15 25.91
N GLU A 74 8.56 -15.81 26.87
CA GLU A 74 7.12 -15.61 26.71
C GLU A 74 6.84 -14.64 25.55
N LEU A 75 5.89 -15.00 24.67
CA LEU A 75 5.47 -14.14 23.57
C LEU A 75 4.79 -12.89 24.14
N PRO A 76 4.99 -11.71 23.53
CA PRO A 76 4.46 -10.46 24.05
C PRO A 76 2.94 -10.32 23.91
N PHE A 77 2.32 -11.08 23.01
CA PHE A 77 0.89 -11.07 22.71
C PHE A 77 0.34 -12.49 22.62
N ASP A 78 -0.98 -12.62 22.75
CA ASP A 78 -1.71 -13.90 22.79
C ASP A 78 -2.18 -14.39 21.41
N ASP A 79 -1.79 -13.72 20.34
CA ASP A 79 -2.18 -14.06 18.98
C ASP A 79 -1.61 -15.42 18.57
N PRO A 80 -2.47 -16.36 18.15
CA PRO A 80 -2.10 -17.78 18.06
C PRO A 80 -1.08 -18.10 16.96
N LYS A 81 -0.85 -17.20 16.02
CA LYS A 81 0.12 -17.38 14.93
C LYS A 81 1.39 -16.53 15.09
N LEU A 82 1.52 -15.75 16.17
CA LEU A 82 2.73 -14.95 16.41
C LEU A 82 3.99 -15.81 16.42
N ASN A 83 3.92 -17.01 16.97
CA ASN A 83 5.02 -17.96 16.99
C ASN A 83 5.45 -18.45 15.61
N LYS A 84 4.67 -18.18 14.56
CA LYS A 84 4.99 -18.51 13.16
C LYS A 84 5.54 -17.31 12.40
N GLN A 85 5.48 -16.12 12.96
CA GLN A 85 6.00 -14.88 12.38
C GLN A 85 7.49 -14.73 12.75
N TRP A 86 8.30 -15.66 12.25
CA TRP A 86 9.73 -15.73 12.52
C TRP A 86 10.49 -14.46 12.16
N HIS A 87 9.98 -13.68 11.24
CA HIS A 87 10.54 -12.38 10.87
C HIS A 87 10.35 -11.32 11.96
N TYR A 88 9.43 -11.51 12.90
CA TYR A 88 9.26 -10.64 14.07
C TYR A 88 10.04 -11.13 15.27
N ILE A 89 10.00 -12.44 15.53
CA ILE A 89 10.67 -13.10 16.65
C ILE A 89 11.23 -14.44 16.18
N ASN A 90 12.52 -14.51 15.91
CA ASN A 90 13.15 -15.73 15.41
C ASN A 90 13.78 -16.53 16.56
N THR A 91 13.10 -17.58 16.97
CA THR A 91 13.58 -18.50 18.01
C THR A 91 14.55 -19.57 17.50
N GLY A 92 14.79 -19.62 16.18
CA GLY A 92 15.60 -20.68 15.57
C GLY A 92 14.81 -21.95 15.24
N ASP A 93 13.48 -21.88 15.15
CA ASP A 93 12.63 -23.00 14.80
C ASP A 93 12.77 -23.36 13.32
N GLN A 94 13.50 -24.43 13.03
CA GLN A 94 13.75 -24.92 11.67
C GLN A 94 12.52 -25.54 10.99
N THR A 95 11.40 -25.69 11.69
CA THR A 95 10.14 -26.14 11.08
C THR A 95 9.44 -25.03 10.33
N LEU A 96 9.76 -23.78 10.60
CA LEU A 96 9.18 -22.60 9.93
C LEU A 96 9.96 -22.22 8.68
N THR A 97 11.29 -22.27 8.77
CA THR A 97 12.21 -22.00 7.64
C THR A 97 13.55 -22.68 7.91
N SER A 98 14.30 -23.06 6.87
CA SER A 98 15.58 -23.75 7.02
C SER A 98 16.53 -23.36 5.88
N PRO A 99 17.80 -23.08 6.21
CA PRO A 99 18.38 -22.92 7.54
C PRO A 99 17.90 -21.65 8.22
N VAL A 100 17.83 -21.67 9.55
CA VAL A 100 17.37 -20.53 10.36
C VAL A 100 18.41 -20.20 11.44
N ARG A 101 18.54 -18.93 11.75
CA ARG A 101 19.39 -18.44 12.83
C ARG A 101 18.57 -17.68 13.85
N ALA A 102 18.54 -18.17 15.09
CA ALA A 102 17.86 -17.49 16.18
C ALA A 102 18.33 -16.01 16.30
N GLY A 103 17.39 -15.09 16.47
CA GLY A 103 17.65 -13.66 16.54
C GLY A 103 17.98 -12.99 15.21
N ALA A 104 17.87 -13.70 14.08
CA ALA A 104 17.91 -13.08 12.75
C ALA A 104 16.49 -12.69 12.35
N ASP A 105 16.01 -11.59 12.91
CA ASP A 105 14.68 -11.00 12.74
C ASP A 105 14.75 -9.46 12.79
N VAL A 106 13.59 -8.79 12.76
CA VAL A 106 13.51 -7.31 12.80
C VAL A 106 13.36 -6.77 14.23
N ASP A 107 13.54 -7.63 15.25
CA ASP A 107 13.54 -7.29 16.69
C ASP A 107 12.25 -6.63 17.19
N CYS A 108 11.11 -7.06 16.66
CA CYS A 108 9.80 -6.53 17.07
C CYS A 108 9.55 -6.67 18.57
N LYS A 109 10.03 -7.76 19.21
CA LYS A 109 9.86 -7.98 20.64
C LYS A 109 10.40 -6.84 21.48
N GLU A 110 11.56 -6.30 21.15
CA GLU A 110 12.15 -5.16 21.85
C GLU A 110 11.47 -3.85 21.45
N ALA A 111 11.12 -3.70 20.17
CA ALA A 111 10.39 -2.52 19.67
C ALA A 111 9.03 -2.36 20.35
N TRP A 112 8.26 -3.44 20.54
CA TRP A 112 6.96 -3.40 21.20
C TRP A 112 6.98 -3.05 22.69
N LYS A 113 8.13 -3.12 23.34
CA LYS A 113 8.31 -2.55 24.70
C LYS A 113 8.32 -1.01 24.70
N LEU A 114 8.59 -0.41 23.57
CA LEU A 114 8.66 1.04 23.40
C LEU A 114 7.38 1.61 22.79
N CYS A 115 6.87 0.96 21.75
CA CYS A 115 5.67 1.40 21.03
C CYS A 115 5.06 0.23 20.28
N THR A 116 3.73 0.10 20.33
CA THR A 116 2.95 -0.92 19.61
C THR A 116 2.10 -0.36 18.48
N GLY A 117 2.04 0.97 18.35
CA GLY A 117 1.25 1.71 17.38
C GLY A 117 0.75 3.03 17.95
N ASP A 118 0.06 3.80 17.11
CA ASP A 118 -0.64 5.03 17.49
C ASP A 118 -1.82 5.21 16.53
N PRO A 119 -3.07 5.30 17.01
CA PRO A 119 -4.25 5.40 16.15
C PRO A 119 -4.36 6.75 15.41
N SER A 120 -3.54 7.72 15.75
CA SER A 120 -3.43 8.98 15.00
C SER A 120 -2.60 8.84 13.71
N ILE A 121 -1.87 7.74 13.57
CA ILE A 121 -1.06 7.45 12.39
C ILE A 121 -1.89 6.66 11.38
N ILE A 122 -2.09 7.24 10.21
CA ILE A 122 -2.76 6.58 9.09
C ILE A 122 -1.69 6.09 8.11
N VAL A 123 -1.77 4.80 7.78
CA VAL A 123 -0.93 4.16 6.76
C VAL A 123 -1.82 3.82 5.58
N ALA A 124 -1.59 4.47 4.45
CA ALA A 124 -2.28 4.15 3.20
C ALA A 124 -1.61 2.95 2.53
N VAL A 125 -2.35 1.87 2.36
CA VAL A 125 -1.93 0.69 1.60
C VAL A 125 -2.37 0.88 0.16
N VAL A 126 -1.43 1.27 -0.68
CA VAL A 126 -1.63 1.52 -2.12
C VAL A 126 -1.31 0.21 -2.83
N ASP A 127 -2.31 -0.66 -3.01
CA ASP A 127 -2.09 -2.07 -3.39
C ASP A 127 -3.36 -2.66 -4.05
N GLU A 128 -3.54 -3.99 -3.93
CA GLU A 128 -4.84 -4.62 -4.09
C GLU A 128 -5.80 -4.14 -2.98
N GLY A 129 -7.09 -4.40 -3.14
CA GLY A 129 -8.07 -4.08 -2.11
C GLY A 129 -7.79 -4.82 -0.80
N VAL A 130 -7.87 -4.09 0.31
CA VAL A 130 -7.78 -4.66 1.65
C VAL A 130 -9.14 -5.18 2.08
N MET A 131 -9.21 -6.41 2.58
CA MET A 131 -10.41 -6.96 3.19
C MET A 131 -10.69 -6.25 4.53
N TYR A 132 -11.28 -5.07 4.46
CA TYR A 132 -11.55 -4.20 5.62
C TYR A 132 -12.45 -4.86 6.68
N SER A 133 -13.23 -5.88 6.31
CA SER A 133 -14.07 -6.66 7.23
C SER A 133 -13.36 -7.85 7.88
N HIS A 134 -12.04 -8.04 7.60
CA HIS A 134 -11.28 -9.14 8.18
C HIS A 134 -11.24 -9.02 9.71
N GLU A 135 -11.52 -10.12 10.41
CA GLU A 135 -11.65 -10.16 11.88
C GLU A 135 -10.41 -9.68 12.64
N ASP A 136 -9.25 -9.74 12.00
CA ASP A 136 -7.94 -9.36 12.55
C ASP A 136 -7.46 -7.98 12.05
N LEU A 137 -8.27 -7.26 11.27
CA LEU A 137 -7.94 -5.95 10.69
C LEU A 137 -8.99 -4.88 10.97
N SER A 138 -10.25 -5.25 11.06
CA SER A 138 -11.38 -4.31 11.03
C SER A 138 -11.31 -3.20 12.08
N ALA A 139 -10.78 -3.49 13.28
CA ALA A 139 -10.63 -2.48 14.33
C ALA A 139 -9.51 -1.43 14.03
N ASN A 140 -8.57 -1.79 13.19
CA ASN A 140 -7.46 -0.93 12.77
C ASN A 140 -7.67 -0.32 11.38
N MET A 141 -8.86 -0.41 10.80
CA MET A 141 -9.16 0.31 9.57
C MET A 141 -9.38 1.80 9.84
N TRP A 142 -8.88 2.63 8.93
CA TRP A 142 -9.29 4.02 8.80
C TRP A 142 -10.73 4.09 8.28
N VAL A 143 -11.48 5.05 8.76
CA VAL A 143 -12.88 5.25 8.37
C VAL A 143 -13.10 6.72 8.02
N ASN A 144 -13.67 6.98 6.85
CA ASN A 144 -14.27 8.26 6.53
C ASN A 144 -15.66 8.34 7.15
N GLU A 145 -15.76 8.96 8.32
CA GLU A 145 -17.01 9.01 9.10
C GLU A 145 -18.12 9.77 8.36
N ALA A 146 -17.77 10.75 7.52
CA ALA A 146 -18.76 11.50 6.75
C ALA A 146 -19.46 10.60 5.71
N GLU A 147 -18.70 9.73 5.06
CA GLU A 147 -19.23 8.77 4.09
C GLU A 147 -19.93 7.58 4.76
N LEU A 148 -19.44 7.15 5.94
CA LEU A 148 -20.07 6.07 6.71
C LEU A 148 -21.48 6.46 7.19
N ASP A 149 -21.63 7.67 7.70
CA ASP A 149 -22.90 8.22 8.21
C ASP A 149 -23.73 8.91 7.10
N GLY A 150 -23.18 8.98 5.89
CA GLY A 150 -23.71 9.69 4.74
C GLY A 150 -24.77 8.93 3.93
N GLN A 151 -25.03 9.41 2.73
CA GLN A 151 -25.99 8.84 1.81
C GLN A 151 -25.29 8.04 0.71
N THR A 152 -25.64 6.78 0.55
CA THR A 152 -25.08 5.93 -0.52
C THR A 152 -25.15 6.60 -1.90
N GLY A 153 -24.02 6.69 -2.60
CA GLY A 153 -23.87 7.28 -3.92
C GLY A 153 -23.69 8.80 -3.91
N VAL A 154 -23.58 9.40 -2.74
CA VAL A 154 -23.30 10.83 -2.56
C VAL A 154 -21.85 10.98 -2.09
N ASP A 155 -21.21 12.07 -2.40
CA ASP A 155 -19.93 12.53 -1.86
C ASP A 155 -20.28 13.48 -0.71
N ASP A 156 -20.36 12.94 0.52
CA ASP A 156 -20.91 13.65 1.67
C ASP A 156 -19.92 14.61 2.31
N ASP A 157 -18.61 14.43 2.10
CA ASP A 157 -17.55 15.35 2.57
C ASP A 157 -17.06 16.32 1.48
N GLY A 158 -17.46 16.13 0.23
CA GLY A 158 -17.12 16.99 -0.91
C GLY A 158 -15.67 16.87 -1.35
N ASN A 159 -15.03 15.70 -1.11
CA ASN A 159 -13.64 15.44 -1.47
C ASN A 159 -13.46 14.99 -2.94
N GLY A 160 -14.56 14.73 -3.65
CA GLY A 160 -14.60 14.25 -5.05
C GLY A 160 -14.69 12.74 -5.20
N TYR A 161 -14.78 12.00 -4.08
CA TYR A 161 -14.85 10.54 -4.06
C TYR A 161 -16.11 10.10 -3.29
N ARG A 162 -16.96 9.30 -3.90
CA ARG A 162 -18.24 8.87 -3.31
C ARG A 162 -18.10 7.52 -2.63
N ASP A 163 -18.77 7.36 -1.50
CA ASP A 163 -18.81 6.11 -0.72
C ASP A 163 -17.39 5.59 -0.35
N ASP A 164 -16.41 6.46 -0.15
CA ASP A 164 -15.00 6.12 0.14
C ASP A 164 -14.74 5.83 1.63
N ILE A 165 -15.63 5.04 2.23
CA ILE A 165 -15.69 4.76 3.68
C ILE A 165 -14.37 4.22 4.24
N TYR A 166 -13.70 3.29 3.55
CA TYR A 166 -12.44 2.68 3.99
C TYR A 166 -11.26 3.02 3.08
N GLY A 167 -11.45 3.99 2.17
CA GLY A 167 -10.57 4.35 1.10
C GLY A 167 -11.24 4.22 -0.27
N TYR A 168 -10.49 4.06 -1.34
CA TYR A 168 -11.05 4.14 -2.69
C TYR A 168 -10.42 3.16 -3.68
N ASN A 169 -11.21 2.68 -4.64
CA ASN A 169 -10.79 1.84 -5.75
C ASN A 169 -10.52 2.70 -6.99
N PHE A 170 -9.25 2.95 -7.27
CA PHE A 170 -8.79 3.78 -8.40
C PHE A 170 -8.75 3.04 -9.74
N VAL A 171 -8.89 1.71 -9.74
CA VAL A 171 -9.04 0.93 -10.98
C VAL A 171 -10.44 1.14 -11.55
N LEU A 172 -11.45 0.96 -10.69
CA LEU A 172 -12.87 1.04 -11.08
C LEU A 172 -13.50 2.42 -10.83
N ASN A 173 -12.77 3.33 -10.19
CA ASN A 173 -13.22 4.68 -9.82
C ASN A 173 -14.50 4.64 -8.97
N THR A 174 -14.45 3.98 -7.82
CA THR A 174 -15.57 3.78 -6.91
C THR A 174 -15.10 3.59 -5.46
N GLY A 175 -15.92 3.95 -4.47
CA GLY A 175 -15.67 3.64 -3.06
C GLY A 175 -15.75 2.15 -2.72
N LYS A 176 -16.26 1.32 -3.64
CA LYS A 176 -16.33 -0.12 -3.44
C LYS A 176 -14.97 -0.76 -3.63
N ILE A 177 -14.31 -1.09 -2.53
CA ILE A 177 -13.07 -1.88 -2.51
C ILE A 177 -13.41 -3.36 -2.71
N THR A 178 -12.61 -4.06 -3.53
CA THR A 178 -12.78 -5.48 -3.84
C THR A 178 -11.55 -6.26 -3.43
N TRP A 179 -11.73 -7.53 -3.03
CA TRP A 179 -10.67 -8.47 -2.64
C TRP A 179 -11.02 -9.90 -3.02
N THR A 180 -12.00 -10.08 -3.91
CA THR A 180 -12.56 -11.38 -4.28
C THR A 180 -12.33 -11.74 -5.73
N ASN A 181 -11.51 -10.98 -6.47
CA ASN A 181 -11.11 -11.35 -7.80
C ASN A 181 -10.33 -12.68 -7.72
N PRO A 182 -10.64 -13.70 -8.56
CA PRO A 182 -9.94 -14.98 -8.55
C PRO A 182 -8.41 -14.87 -8.73
N ASP A 183 -7.95 -13.80 -9.37
CA ASP A 183 -6.53 -13.51 -9.59
C ASP A 183 -5.91 -12.69 -8.44
N ASP A 184 -6.74 -12.21 -7.50
CA ASP A 184 -6.30 -11.61 -6.25
C ASP A 184 -5.81 -12.71 -5.31
N VAL A 185 -4.56 -12.62 -4.92
CA VAL A 185 -3.96 -13.52 -3.93
C VAL A 185 -4.05 -12.98 -2.51
N GLY A 186 -4.79 -11.89 -2.33
CA GLY A 186 -4.96 -11.19 -1.04
C GLY A 186 -3.71 -10.41 -0.63
N HIS A 187 -2.91 -9.96 -1.58
CA HIS A 187 -1.64 -9.28 -1.33
C HIS A 187 -1.85 -8.01 -0.50
N GLY A 188 -2.77 -7.12 -0.88
CA GLY A 188 -3.07 -5.91 -0.12
C GLY A 188 -3.56 -6.19 1.31
N THR A 189 -4.40 -7.24 1.48
CA THR A 189 -4.84 -7.68 2.82
C THR A 189 -3.68 -8.21 3.66
N HIS A 190 -2.76 -8.98 3.05
CA HIS A 190 -1.58 -9.49 3.74
C HIS A 190 -0.61 -8.35 4.13
N VAL A 191 -0.39 -7.39 3.25
CA VAL A 191 0.41 -6.18 3.54
C VAL A 191 -0.20 -5.40 4.69
N ALA A 192 -1.51 -5.14 4.66
CA ALA A 192 -2.23 -4.49 5.75
C ALA A 192 -2.09 -5.26 7.08
N GLY A 193 -2.19 -6.59 7.04
CA GLY A 193 -2.01 -7.46 8.21
C GLY A 193 -0.59 -7.38 8.79
N THR A 194 0.42 -7.33 7.93
CA THR A 194 1.82 -7.14 8.37
C THR A 194 2.00 -5.80 9.09
N ILE A 195 1.33 -4.75 8.65
CA ILE A 195 1.39 -3.43 9.28
C ILE A 195 0.59 -3.40 10.58
N ALA A 196 -0.68 -3.82 10.54
CA ALA A 196 -1.67 -3.47 11.55
C ALA A 196 -2.70 -4.55 11.87
N ALA A 197 -2.41 -5.85 11.67
CA ALA A 197 -3.24 -6.88 12.30
C ALA A 197 -3.32 -6.58 13.80
N VAL A 198 -4.52 -6.73 14.38
CA VAL A 198 -4.78 -6.32 15.77
C VAL A 198 -4.03 -7.22 16.73
N ASN A 199 -3.05 -6.70 17.44
CA ASN A 199 -2.28 -7.46 18.41
C ASN A 199 -3.09 -7.75 19.65
N ASN A 200 -2.77 -8.87 20.33
CA ASN A 200 -3.32 -9.26 21.63
C ASN A 200 -4.86 -9.37 21.62
N ASN A 201 -5.41 -9.86 20.52
CA ASN A 201 -6.84 -10.07 20.34
C ASN A 201 -7.24 -11.57 20.38
N GLY A 202 -6.26 -12.47 20.61
CA GLY A 202 -6.44 -13.92 20.62
C GLY A 202 -6.76 -14.52 19.26
N ARG A 203 -6.47 -13.83 18.15
CA ARG A 203 -6.80 -14.24 16.79
C ARG A 203 -5.60 -14.07 15.86
N GLY A 204 -5.59 -14.79 14.76
CA GLY A 204 -4.72 -14.61 13.60
C GLY A 204 -3.24 -14.39 13.90
N VAL A 205 -2.75 -13.25 13.47
CA VAL A 205 -1.34 -12.81 13.46
C VAL A 205 -1.18 -11.47 14.17
N CYS A 206 0.06 -11.07 14.44
CA CYS A 206 0.37 -9.71 14.90
C CYS A 206 0.74 -8.80 13.72
N GLY A 207 0.37 -7.53 13.80
CA GLY A 207 0.92 -6.46 12.99
C GLY A 207 2.10 -5.78 13.70
N ILE A 208 3.05 -5.21 12.95
CA ILE A 208 4.18 -4.47 13.55
C ILE A 208 3.68 -3.31 14.40
N ALA A 209 2.62 -2.64 13.95
CA ALA A 209 2.00 -1.50 14.62
C ALA A 209 0.50 -1.77 14.92
N GLY A 210 0.16 -3.03 15.23
CA GLY A 210 -1.21 -3.49 15.46
C GLY A 210 -1.83 -3.07 16.79
N GLY A 211 -1.08 -2.36 17.64
CA GLY A 211 -1.50 -1.91 18.96
C GLY A 211 -1.17 -2.91 20.08
N SER A 212 -1.73 -2.67 21.25
CA SER A 212 -1.58 -3.52 22.45
C SER A 212 -2.80 -4.38 22.76
N GLY A 213 -3.83 -4.35 21.91
CA GLY A 213 -5.15 -4.92 22.19
C GLY A 213 -6.16 -3.91 22.75
N SER A 214 -5.78 -2.63 22.84
CA SER A 214 -6.60 -1.54 23.38
C SER A 214 -7.12 -0.57 22.31
N ASN A 215 -7.24 -1.02 21.05
CA ASN A 215 -7.59 -0.21 19.88
C ASN A 215 -6.61 0.94 19.61
N ASP A 216 -5.37 0.74 19.96
CA ASP A 216 -4.26 1.70 19.89
C ASP A 216 -3.28 1.42 18.73
N GLY A 217 -3.66 0.56 17.80
CA GLY A 217 -2.92 0.34 16.57
C GLY A 217 -3.05 1.49 15.56
N VAL A 218 -2.13 1.54 14.60
CA VAL A 218 -2.22 2.47 13.46
C VAL A 218 -3.46 2.18 12.63
N LYS A 219 -3.90 3.15 11.82
CA LYS A 219 -5.08 3.01 10.96
C LYS A 219 -4.70 2.75 9.52
N ILE A 220 -5.33 1.75 8.91
CA ILE A 220 -5.12 1.35 7.52
C ILE A 220 -6.15 2.00 6.61
N MET A 221 -5.69 2.77 5.64
CA MET A 221 -6.49 3.29 4.54
C MET A 221 -6.25 2.43 3.30
N SER A 222 -7.31 1.88 2.69
CA SER A 222 -7.19 1.00 1.53
C SER A 222 -7.30 1.78 0.23
N LEU A 223 -6.23 1.86 -0.54
CA LEU A 223 -6.19 2.51 -1.84
C LEU A 223 -5.93 1.47 -2.93
N GLN A 224 -7.01 0.99 -3.52
CA GLN A 224 -6.94 -0.09 -4.49
C GLN A 224 -6.49 0.42 -5.86
N ILE A 225 -5.31 -0.04 -6.30
CA ILE A 225 -4.74 0.24 -7.62
C ILE A 225 -4.51 -1.03 -8.44
N PHE A 226 -4.91 -2.19 -7.93
CA PHE A 226 -4.93 -3.45 -8.66
C PHE A 226 -6.29 -4.15 -8.51
N ASP A 227 -6.74 -4.78 -9.60
CA ASP A 227 -7.91 -5.66 -9.64
C ASP A 227 -7.47 -6.95 -10.38
N GLY A 228 -7.05 -7.95 -9.64
CA GLY A 228 -6.30 -9.08 -10.16
C GLY A 228 -4.94 -8.66 -10.72
N GLU A 229 -4.65 -9.05 -11.97
CA GLU A 229 -3.41 -8.66 -12.67
C GLU A 229 -3.46 -7.24 -13.26
N ASP A 230 -4.65 -6.65 -13.37
CA ASP A 230 -4.84 -5.32 -13.96
C ASP A 230 -4.44 -4.22 -12.96
N GLY A 231 -3.37 -3.50 -13.27
CA GLY A 231 -2.93 -2.33 -12.50
C GLY A 231 -3.57 -1.03 -12.98
N ALA A 232 -3.75 -0.10 -12.08
CA ALA A 232 -4.16 1.26 -12.41
C ALA A 232 -3.14 1.96 -13.32
N THR A 233 -3.61 2.99 -14.00
CA THR A 233 -2.72 3.84 -14.80
C THR A 233 -1.93 4.81 -13.91
N ALA A 234 -0.80 5.34 -14.37
CA ALA A 234 0.04 6.25 -13.60
C ALA A 234 -0.72 7.50 -13.09
N ASP A 235 -1.68 8.01 -13.86
CA ASP A 235 -2.53 9.13 -13.40
C ASP A 235 -3.49 8.71 -12.27
N ALA A 236 -4.05 7.51 -12.32
CA ALA A 236 -4.90 6.97 -11.26
C ALA A 236 -4.09 6.68 -10.00
N THR A 237 -2.87 6.13 -10.15
CA THR A 237 -1.93 5.93 -9.03
C THR A 237 -1.53 7.25 -8.39
N ALA A 238 -1.21 8.28 -9.18
CA ALA A 238 -0.91 9.61 -8.64
C ALA A 238 -2.12 10.24 -7.91
N ASN A 239 -3.35 9.96 -8.37
CA ASN A 239 -4.55 10.39 -7.65
C ASN A 239 -4.73 9.62 -6.32
N ALA A 240 -4.37 8.32 -6.27
CA ALA A 240 -4.39 7.55 -5.04
C ALA A 240 -3.43 8.12 -3.99
N ILE A 241 -2.20 8.48 -4.39
CA ILE A 241 -1.21 9.10 -3.53
C ILE A 241 -1.71 10.46 -2.99
N ARG A 242 -2.27 11.30 -3.88
CA ARG A 242 -2.84 12.59 -3.48
C ARG A 242 -4.02 12.43 -2.53
N TYR A 243 -4.93 11.49 -2.83
CA TYR A 243 -6.05 11.16 -1.96
C TYR A 243 -5.57 10.77 -0.56
N ALA A 244 -4.53 9.94 -0.45
CA ALA A 244 -3.94 9.56 0.83
C ALA A 244 -3.50 10.78 1.65
N ALA A 245 -2.74 11.69 1.03
CA ALA A 245 -2.25 12.90 1.68
C ALA A 245 -3.42 13.84 2.08
N ASP A 246 -4.39 14.05 1.19
CA ASP A 246 -5.55 14.90 1.45
C ASP A 246 -6.43 14.36 2.60
N ASN A 247 -6.46 13.04 2.80
CA ASN A 247 -7.18 12.36 3.88
C ASN A 247 -6.29 12.03 5.10
N GLY A 248 -5.11 12.64 5.20
CA GLY A 248 -4.28 12.65 6.40
C GLY A 248 -3.38 11.43 6.59
N ALA A 249 -3.17 10.60 5.57
CA ALA A 249 -2.18 9.54 5.65
C ALA A 249 -0.77 10.12 5.78
N LEU A 250 0.00 9.59 6.73
CA LEU A 250 1.39 10.00 6.96
C LEU A 250 2.39 9.06 6.31
N ILE A 251 1.97 7.83 6.02
CA ILE A 251 2.82 6.78 5.44
C ILE A 251 2.07 6.15 4.28
N LEU A 252 2.76 5.98 3.15
CA LEU A 252 2.27 5.22 2.01
C LEU A 252 3.07 3.94 1.88
N GLN A 253 2.37 2.81 1.85
CA GLN A 253 2.95 1.50 1.59
C GLN A 253 2.68 1.12 0.14
N CYS A 254 3.76 1.01 -0.67
CA CYS A 254 3.71 0.77 -2.11
C CYS A 254 4.54 -0.47 -2.46
N SER A 255 3.89 -1.63 -2.64
CA SER A 255 4.54 -2.91 -2.96
C SER A 255 4.43 -3.23 -4.46
N TRP A 256 4.72 -2.27 -5.31
CA TRP A 256 4.58 -2.35 -6.76
C TRP A 256 5.66 -1.53 -7.48
N GLY A 257 5.67 -1.62 -8.80
CA GLY A 257 6.61 -0.88 -9.63
C GLY A 257 6.29 -1.02 -11.11
N TYR A 258 7.27 -0.69 -11.93
CA TYR A 258 7.19 -0.81 -13.38
C TYR A 258 8.10 -1.91 -13.88
N ASP A 259 7.70 -2.59 -14.94
CA ASP A 259 8.54 -3.59 -15.60
C ASP A 259 9.83 -2.98 -16.13
N ALA A 260 10.90 -3.75 -16.10
CA ALA A 260 12.16 -3.35 -16.71
C ALA A 260 11.95 -3.09 -18.22
N GLY A 261 12.41 -1.94 -18.68
CA GLY A 261 12.30 -1.54 -20.09
C GLY A 261 11.02 -0.77 -20.47
N VAL A 262 10.10 -0.53 -19.52
CA VAL A 262 8.95 0.35 -19.74
C VAL A 262 9.41 1.77 -20.07
N PHE A 263 10.51 2.21 -19.47
CA PHE A 263 11.13 3.50 -19.73
C PHE A 263 12.34 3.33 -20.65
N THR A 264 12.30 3.99 -21.80
CA THR A 264 13.37 3.89 -22.80
C THR A 264 14.48 4.93 -22.60
N SER A 265 14.32 5.85 -21.64
CA SER A 265 15.30 6.88 -21.32
C SER A 265 15.17 7.35 -19.87
N ASP A 266 16.28 7.83 -19.30
CA ASP A 266 16.31 8.44 -17.96
C ASP A 266 15.33 9.60 -17.81
N SER A 267 15.11 10.36 -18.92
CA SER A 267 14.15 11.46 -18.91
C SER A 267 12.70 10.99 -18.83
N ALA A 268 12.35 9.84 -19.43
CA ALA A 268 11.02 9.26 -19.31
C ALA A 268 10.77 8.73 -17.88
N TRP A 269 11.78 8.07 -17.31
CA TRP A 269 11.75 7.63 -15.91
C TRP A 269 11.60 8.81 -14.95
N ALA A 270 12.44 9.83 -15.09
CA ALA A 270 12.39 11.02 -14.25
C ALA A 270 11.03 11.73 -14.31
N ARG A 271 10.40 11.77 -15.49
CA ARG A 271 9.05 12.36 -15.63
C ARG A 271 7.97 11.53 -14.95
N ALA A 272 8.05 10.19 -15.03
CA ALA A 272 7.11 9.32 -14.31
C ALA A 272 7.24 9.50 -12.81
N CYS A 273 8.46 9.46 -12.28
CA CYS A 273 8.72 9.72 -10.86
C CYS A 273 8.29 11.12 -10.42
N SER A 274 8.46 12.14 -11.27
CA SER A 274 7.99 13.50 -10.97
C SER A 274 6.47 13.59 -10.95
N ALA A 275 5.78 12.87 -11.83
CA ALA A 275 4.32 12.85 -11.83
C ALA A 275 3.73 12.25 -10.54
N GLU A 276 4.38 11.24 -9.99
CA GLU A 276 4.03 10.66 -8.69
C GLU A 276 4.44 11.58 -7.53
N LYS A 277 5.63 12.16 -7.59
CA LYS A 277 6.13 13.11 -6.58
C LYS A 277 5.27 14.38 -6.47
N ASP A 278 4.77 14.89 -7.60
CA ASP A 278 3.89 16.07 -7.61
C ASP A 278 2.49 15.75 -7.05
N ALA A 279 2.21 14.49 -6.72
CA ALA A 279 1.00 14.05 -6.03
C ALA A 279 1.16 14.09 -4.49
N ASP A 280 2.40 14.14 -3.99
CA ASP A 280 2.70 14.35 -2.57
C ASP A 280 2.38 15.84 -2.23
#